data_6920f88b3d670d711d16eede3aad38a8
#
_entry.id   6920f88b3d670d711d16eede3aad38a8
#
_cell.length_a   1.000
_cell.length_b   1.000
_cell.length_c   1.000
_cell.angle_alpha   90.00
_cell.angle_beta   90.00
_cell.angle_gamma   90.00
#
_symmetry.space_group_name_H-M   'P 1'
#
loop_
_entity.id
_entity.type
_entity.pdbx_description
1 polymer ?
#
loop_
_entity_poly.entity_id
_entity_poly.type
_entity_poly.pdbx_seq_one_letter_code
_entity_poly.pdbx_strand_id
1 'polypeptide(L)'
;MKHVFSALVAAFTLAVPVLTAQAQTTPQYTFSQDIAPLVYQHCTSCHRTGEVAPFPLTTFAEVASHAQTIKYVTGTRYMPPWKPDPRYRHYLDENTLTDAEIAKIAAWVDAGTPQGNPVLTPPVPAYPSGSQLGTPDLVIPMAHAFTHQGNGQDMYRVFVLPVNLPADRAVAAIEFRPGNKRIVHHCIIALDTTQQAQALDAADPGYGYTQFGGFGFTPLEGVYGAWVPGMQPRFFPSGMGKKLYRRASLLVQVHYGPNFVTQTDSSVVNIFFARQPVTRYVQTLPAISPQVLTNGPFVIPANQTKTFHAQLTIPFDVTMLSVAPHAHLLSKAWKVAVVKPNGDTIRLIKIGDWDFRWQGTFRFPRLIKVPAGSRLVADATYDNTAQNPRNPSSPPRTTTWGESTLDEMLLTYFELLPYHPGDENIVLSTAPGQATTPGTVQVAIYPNPASGASALNFQQERAGPITVSILDGTGRLVRTLVHEKQYPAGPQQLPLPLAGLSAGVYIVRLDSAEGSRAEKLVVK
;
A
#
# COMPACT_ATOMS: atom_id res chain seq x y z
N MET A 1 16.14 86.16 64.86
CA MET A 1 15.38 84.96 64.86
C MET A 1 14.62 84.91 63.53
N LYS A 2 15.11 84.20 62.56
CA LYS A 2 14.53 84.12 61.19
C LYS A 2 14.20 82.66 60.94
N HIS A 3 12.95 82.39 60.72
CA HIS A 3 12.43 81.04 60.33
C HIS A 3 12.61 80.91 58.81
N VAL A 4 13.26 79.80 58.40
CA VAL A 4 13.31 79.41 56.98
C VAL A 4 12.35 78.26 56.79
N PHE A 5 11.34 78.50 55.96
CA PHE A 5 10.46 77.45 55.51
C PHE A 5 11.01 76.79 54.24
N SER A 6 11.36 75.51 54.30
CA SER A 6 11.71 74.73 53.10
C SER A 6 10.42 74.03 52.56
N ALA A 7 10.04 74.39 51.34
CA ALA A 7 8.94 73.69 50.64
C ALA A 7 9.52 72.50 49.88
N LEU A 8 9.02 71.31 50.21
CA LEU A 8 9.28 70.04 49.48
C LEU A 8 8.30 69.96 48.28
N VAL A 9 8.84 70.03 47.06
CA VAL A 9 8.08 69.71 45.84
C VAL A 9 8.21 68.24 45.54
N ALA A 10 7.10 67.49 45.73
CA ALA A 10 7.01 66.04 45.35
C ALA A 10 6.67 65.98 43.86
N ALA A 11 7.61 65.52 43.03
CA ALA A 11 7.36 65.19 41.62
C ALA A 11 6.68 63.80 41.50
N PHE A 12 5.42 63.76 41.13
CA PHE A 12 4.69 62.56 40.79
C PHE A 12 5.02 62.16 39.32
N THR A 13 5.86 61.18 39.10
CA THR A 13 6.09 60.57 37.79
C THR A 13 4.95 59.59 37.50
N LEU A 14 4.05 59.93 36.59
CA LEU A 14 3.06 59.01 36.00
C LEU A 14 3.78 58.02 35.08
N ALA A 15 3.96 56.78 35.55
CA ALA A 15 4.39 55.66 34.72
C ALA A 15 3.17 55.22 33.85
N VAL A 16 3.19 55.58 32.57
CA VAL A 16 2.25 55.04 31.57
C VAL A 16 2.69 53.62 31.23
N PRO A 17 1.88 52.59 31.46
CA PRO A 17 2.22 51.25 31.01
C PRO A 17 2.22 51.21 29.47
N VAL A 18 3.38 50.96 28.86
CA VAL A 18 3.49 50.68 27.44
C VAL A 18 2.92 49.28 27.23
N LEU A 19 1.67 49.20 26.81
CA LEU A 19 1.07 47.97 26.25
C LEU A 19 1.82 47.66 24.95
N THR A 20 2.80 46.79 25.00
CA THR A 20 3.38 46.17 23.79
C THR A 20 2.29 45.31 23.15
N ALA A 21 1.64 45.82 22.12
CA ALA A 21 0.83 45.02 21.22
C ALA A 21 1.76 43.98 20.59
N GLN A 22 1.68 42.74 21.06
CA GLN A 22 2.28 41.61 20.35
C GLN A 22 1.56 41.51 19.00
N ALA A 23 2.28 41.83 17.94
CA ALA A 23 1.79 41.57 16.59
C ALA A 23 1.45 40.08 16.49
N GLN A 24 0.19 39.76 16.33
CA GLN A 24 -0.24 38.40 16.02
C GLN A 24 0.35 38.06 14.64
N THR A 25 1.47 37.37 14.64
CA THR A 25 2.00 36.81 13.39
C THR A 25 0.98 35.82 12.84
N THR A 26 0.53 36.05 11.63
CA THR A 26 -0.33 35.08 10.92
C THR A 26 0.37 33.72 10.97
N PRO A 27 -0.30 32.66 11.44
CA PRO A 27 0.34 31.34 11.53
C PRO A 27 0.77 30.90 10.13
N GLN A 28 2.01 30.39 10.03
CA GLN A 28 2.59 29.99 8.76
C GLN A 28 1.79 28.88 8.07
N TYR A 29 1.16 27.98 8.85
CA TYR A 29 0.34 26.87 8.37
C TYR A 29 -0.94 26.77 9.16
N THR A 30 -2.04 26.39 8.46
CA THR A 30 -3.34 26.17 9.07
C THR A 30 -3.85 24.76 8.75
N PHE A 31 -4.78 24.26 9.59
CA PHE A 31 -5.40 22.97 9.31
C PHE A 31 -6.10 22.98 7.95
N SER A 32 -6.95 23.96 7.71
CA SER A 32 -7.84 23.99 6.54
C SER A 32 -7.10 23.96 5.20
N GLN A 33 -6.00 24.70 5.09
CA GLN A 33 -5.29 24.85 3.82
C GLN A 33 -4.07 23.92 3.68
N ASP A 34 -3.40 23.58 4.80
CA ASP A 34 -2.08 22.96 4.76
C ASP A 34 -2.09 21.54 5.30
N ILE A 35 -2.83 21.25 6.37
CA ILE A 35 -2.77 19.99 7.10
C ILE A 35 -3.88 19.03 6.65
N ALA A 36 -5.11 19.52 6.47
CA ALA A 36 -6.22 18.68 6.02
C ALA A 36 -5.92 17.93 4.71
N PRO A 37 -5.35 18.57 3.66
CA PRO A 37 -4.94 17.86 2.44
C PRO A 37 -3.99 16.70 2.73
N LEU A 38 -2.97 16.90 3.59
CA LEU A 38 -2.01 15.86 3.94
C LEU A 38 -2.65 14.72 4.73
N VAL A 39 -3.44 15.07 5.76
CA VAL A 39 -4.15 14.08 6.57
C VAL A 39 -5.13 13.27 5.73
N TYR A 40 -5.88 13.92 4.85
CA TYR A 40 -6.86 13.25 3.98
C TYR A 40 -6.20 12.33 2.96
N GLN A 41 -5.05 12.71 2.44
CA GLN A 41 -4.30 11.90 1.49
C GLN A 41 -3.61 10.70 2.16
N HIS A 42 -2.99 10.88 3.33
CA HIS A 42 -2.06 9.91 3.91
C HIS A 42 -2.61 9.13 5.11
N CYS A 43 -3.64 9.64 5.80
CA CYS A 43 -4.08 9.08 7.08
C CYS A 43 -5.51 8.50 7.03
N THR A 44 -6.46 9.18 6.39
CA THR A 44 -7.89 8.84 6.48
C THR A 44 -8.29 7.55 5.79
N SER A 45 -7.42 6.95 4.95
CA SER A 45 -7.65 5.60 4.44
C SER A 45 -7.81 4.56 5.56
N CYS A 46 -7.11 4.76 6.68
CA CYS A 46 -7.17 3.91 7.89
C CYS A 46 -7.82 4.63 9.07
N HIS A 47 -7.56 5.95 9.26
CA HIS A 47 -8.06 6.75 10.36
C HIS A 47 -9.41 7.38 10.05
N ARG A 48 -10.46 6.55 9.98
CA ARG A 48 -11.87 6.94 9.87
C ARG A 48 -12.76 5.95 10.61
N THR A 49 -13.98 6.37 10.90
CA THR A 49 -14.93 5.50 11.61
C THR A 49 -15.15 4.17 10.87
N GLY A 50 -15.05 3.07 11.59
CA GLY A 50 -15.23 1.70 11.06
C GLY A 50 -14.00 1.09 10.36
N GLU A 51 -12.85 1.77 10.38
CA GLU A 51 -11.58 1.24 9.87
C GLU A 51 -10.65 0.76 10.99
N VAL A 52 -9.47 0.23 10.59
CA VAL A 52 -8.53 -0.47 11.46
C VAL A 52 -7.87 0.44 12.52
N ALA A 53 -7.73 1.75 12.23
CA ALA A 53 -7.08 2.66 13.16
C ALA A 53 -7.91 2.93 14.43
N PRO A 54 -7.27 3.16 15.59
CA PRO A 54 -7.96 3.27 16.87
C PRO A 54 -8.83 4.53 17.04
N PHE A 55 -8.63 5.54 16.18
CA PHE A 55 -9.37 6.81 16.19
C PHE A 55 -9.46 7.41 14.78
N PRO A 56 -10.51 8.17 14.49
CA PRO A 56 -10.65 8.87 13.21
C PRO A 56 -9.82 10.17 13.17
N LEU A 57 -9.51 10.63 11.94
CA LEU A 57 -8.81 11.90 11.65
C LEU A 57 -9.51 12.63 10.49
N THR A 58 -10.83 12.67 10.51
CA THR A 58 -11.64 13.21 9.41
C THR A 58 -12.09 14.66 9.65
N THR A 59 -11.96 15.16 10.87
CA THR A 59 -12.34 16.52 11.27
C THR A 59 -11.17 17.27 11.91
N PHE A 60 -11.26 18.61 11.93
CA PHE A 60 -10.29 19.45 12.64
C PHE A 60 -10.14 19.05 14.11
N ALA A 61 -11.25 18.85 14.81
CA ALA A 61 -11.24 18.51 16.24
C ALA A 61 -10.52 17.18 16.50
N GLU A 62 -10.74 16.17 15.66
CA GLU A 62 -10.07 14.87 15.76
C GLU A 62 -8.56 15.00 15.52
N VAL A 63 -8.15 15.76 14.50
CA VAL A 63 -6.72 15.94 14.19
C VAL A 63 -6.03 16.79 15.25
N ALA A 64 -6.65 17.87 15.71
CA ALA A 64 -6.10 18.75 16.74
C ALA A 64 -5.95 18.04 18.10
N SER A 65 -6.92 17.20 18.48
CA SER A 65 -6.83 16.42 19.73
C SER A 65 -5.68 15.40 19.75
N HIS A 66 -5.21 14.96 18.57
CA HIS A 66 -4.10 14.01 18.42
C HIS A 66 -2.81 14.66 17.89
N ALA A 67 -2.74 15.99 17.84
CA ALA A 67 -1.68 16.72 17.16
C ALA A 67 -0.26 16.33 17.63
N GLN A 68 -0.03 16.23 18.94
CA GLN A 68 1.28 15.84 19.48
C GLN A 68 1.67 14.42 19.08
N THR A 69 0.71 13.50 19.11
CA THR A 69 0.92 12.12 18.64
C THR A 69 1.24 12.11 17.15
N ILE A 70 0.48 12.84 16.34
CA ILE A 70 0.72 12.95 14.89
C ILE A 70 2.12 13.49 14.61
N LYS A 71 2.53 14.58 15.28
CA LYS A 71 3.90 15.13 15.17
C LYS A 71 4.96 14.07 15.49
N TYR A 72 4.79 13.33 16.59
CA TYR A 72 5.75 12.31 17.01
C TYR A 72 5.83 11.16 15.99
N VAL A 73 4.68 10.56 15.61
CA VAL A 73 4.66 9.38 14.75
C VAL A 73 5.05 9.68 13.31
N THR A 74 4.81 10.89 12.82
CA THR A 74 5.29 11.33 11.49
C THR A 74 6.76 11.68 11.53
N GLY A 75 7.24 12.36 12.57
CA GLY A 75 8.65 12.69 12.77
C GLY A 75 9.54 11.44 12.89
N THR A 76 9.06 10.41 13.55
CA THR A 76 9.76 9.12 13.65
C THR A 76 9.51 8.19 12.44
N ARG A 77 8.73 8.61 11.46
CA ARG A 77 8.29 7.81 10.30
C ARG A 77 7.60 6.48 10.68
N TYR A 78 6.99 6.45 11.87
CA TYR A 78 6.14 5.35 12.29
C TYR A 78 4.81 5.34 11.52
N MET A 79 4.26 6.53 11.21
CA MET A 79 3.11 6.76 10.37
C MET A 79 3.40 7.77 9.25
N PRO A 80 2.82 7.56 8.04
CA PRO A 80 2.11 6.38 7.55
C PRO A 80 2.96 5.11 7.63
N PRO A 81 2.35 3.91 7.74
CA PRO A 81 3.08 2.65 7.93
C PRO A 81 3.67 2.14 6.62
N TRP A 82 4.66 2.85 6.09
CA TRP A 82 5.36 2.50 4.87
C TRP A 82 6.82 2.17 5.17
N LYS A 83 7.21 0.91 4.98
CA LYS A 83 8.53 0.40 5.37
C LYS A 83 9.58 0.34 4.25
N PRO A 84 9.22 0.20 2.96
CA PRO A 84 10.21 0.24 1.87
C PRO A 84 10.92 1.60 1.79
N ASP A 85 12.23 1.57 1.53
CA ASP A 85 13.05 2.76 1.31
C ASP A 85 12.73 3.39 -0.07
N PRO A 86 12.10 4.58 -0.15
CA PRO A 86 11.72 5.19 -1.42
C PRO A 86 12.93 5.61 -2.27
N ARG A 87 14.11 5.79 -1.66
CA ARG A 87 15.36 6.06 -2.39
C ARG A 87 15.93 4.81 -3.08
N TYR A 88 15.47 3.62 -2.65
CA TYR A 88 15.87 2.37 -3.28
C TYR A 88 14.96 2.04 -4.48
N ARG A 89 13.64 2.15 -4.30
CA ARG A 89 12.63 1.95 -5.33
C ARG A 89 11.29 2.56 -4.92
N HIS A 90 10.53 3.06 -5.91
CA HIS A 90 9.14 3.50 -5.75
C HIS A 90 8.16 2.39 -6.13
N TYR A 91 6.96 2.43 -5.51
CA TYR A 91 5.89 1.47 -5.72
C TYR A 91 4.56 2.17 -6.01
N LEU A 92 3.61 1.40 -6.53
CA LEU A 92 2.34 1.94 -6.99
C LEU A 92 1.50 2.57 -5.87
N ASP A 93 1.50 1.93 -4.69
CA ASP A 93 0.69 2.34 -3.53
C ASP A 93 1.53 3.05 -2.47
N GLU A 94 2.61 3.70 -2.87
CA GLU A 94 3.52 4.37 -1.95
C GLU A 94 2.81 5.43 -1.14
N ASN A 95 2.83 5.27 0.18
CA ASN A 95 2.22 6.19 1.13
C ASN A 95 3.28 6.70 2.12
N THR A 96 4.09 7.67 1.66
CA THR A 96 5.14 8.31 2.47
C THR A 96 4.89 9.80 2.57
N LEU A 97 5.35 10.40 3.67
CA LEU A 97 5.47 11.85 3.81
C LEU A 97 6.90 12.28 3.45
N THR A 98 7.02 13.36 2.72
CA THR A 98 8.31 14.04 2.47
C THR A 98 8.81 14.74 3.74
N ASP A 99 10.10 15.04 3.81
CA ASP A 99 10.67 15.81 4.93
C ASP A 99 10.00 17.18 5.09
N ALA A 100 9.62 17.83 3.98
CA ALA A 100 8.90 19.09 3.99
C ALA A 100 7.49 18.98 4.56
N GLU A 101 6.76 17.91 4.26
CA GLU A 101 5.43 17.65 4.82
C GLU A 101 5.49 17.33 6.32
N ILE A 102 6.49 16.55 6.75
CA ILE A 102 6.74 16.28 8.17
C ILE A 102 7.06 17.57 8.91
N ALA A 103 7.93 18.41 8.36
CA ALA A 103 8.26 19.71 8.95
C ALA A 103 7.05 20.65 9.01
N LYS A 104 6.18 20.64 7.98
CA LYS A 104 4.94 21.40 7.95
C LYS A 104 3.98 20.97 9.07
N ILE A 105 3.78 19.66 9.26
CA ILE A 105 2.98 19.12 10.36
C ILE A 105 3.55 19.55 11.71
N ALA A 106 4.86 19.42 11.90
CA ALA A 106 5.52 19.80 13.15
C ALA A 106 5.34 21.30 13.45
N ALA A 107 5.57 22.17 12.48
CA ALA A 107 5.41 23.61 12.63
C ALA A 107 3.97 24.02 12.94
N TRP A 108 2.97 23.38 12.33
CA TRP A 108 1.56 23.60 12.63
C TRP A 108 1.21 23.21 14.08
N VAL A 109 1.74 22.08 14.55
CA VAL A 109 1.53 21.64 15.95
C VAL A 109 2.19 22.61 16.93
N ASP A 110 3.42 23.05 16.64
CA ASP A 110 4.18 24.00 17.49
C ASP A 110 3.53 25.39 17.53
N ALA A 111 2.82 25.79 16.48
CA ALA A 111 2.04 27.03 16.43
C ALA A 111 0.68 26.95 17.17
N GLY A 112 0.39 25.84 17.87
CA GLY A 112 -0.84 25.66 18.63
C GLY A 112 -2.04 25.21 17.79
N THR A 113 -1.79 24.50 16.69
CA THR A 113 -2.80 23.89 15.84
C THR A 113 -3.86 24.85 15.27
N PRO A 114 -3.48 25.97 14.64
CA PRO A 114 -4.46 26.93 14.11
C PRO A 114 -5.36 26.31 13.05
N GLN A 115 -6.68 26.49 13.17
CA GLN A 115 -7.65 25.92 12.23
C GLN A 115 -7.61 26.61 10.85
N GLY A 116 -7.42 27.94 10.83
CA GLY A 116 -7.60 28.73 9.61
C GLY A 116 -9.07 28.94 9.25
N ASN A 117 -9.34 29.30 7.99
CA ASN A 117 -10.70 29.49 7.51
C ASN A 117 -11.35 28.14 7.16
N PRO A 118 -12.40 27.70 7.89
CA PRO A 118 -13.04 26.39 7.65
C PRO A 118 -13.62 26.21 6.23
N VAL A 119 -13.98 27.29 5.56
CA VAL A 119 -14.52 27.24 4.18
C VAL A 119 -13.47 26.73 3.18
N LEU A 120 -12.18 26.88 3.50
CA LEU A 120 -11.06 26.42 2.68
C LEU A 120 -10.64 24.97 2.97
N THR A 121 -11.30 24.30 3.92
CA THR A 121 -11.03 22.89 4.20
C THR A 121 -11.54 22.04 3.03
N PRO A 122 -10.68 21.20 2.41
CA PRO A 122 -11.14 20.29 1.36
C PRO A 122 -12.16 19.29 1.91
N PRO A 123 -13.06 18.77 1.07
CA PRO A 123 -13.96 17.71 1.49
C PRO A 123 -13.18 16.45 1.89
N VAL A 124 -13.67 15.75 2.91
CA VAL A 124 -13.15 14.44 3.29
C VAL A 124 -13.30 13.48 2.10
N PRO A 125 -12.28 12.69 1.73
CA PRO A 125 -12.39 11.73 0.64
C PRO A 125 -13.57 10.77 0.86
N ALA A 126 -14.32 10.51 -0.20
CA ALA A 126 -15.38 9.50 -0.17
C ALA A 126 -14.76 8.10 -0.23
N TYR A 127 -15.16 7.25 0.69
CA TYR A 127 -14.73 5.85 0.74
C TYR A 127 -15.92 4.94 0.48
N PRO A 128 -15.81 3.97 -0.47
CA PRO A 128 -16.88 3.02 -0.71
C PRO A 128 -17.19 2.19 0.55
N SER A 129 -18.46 2.05 0.87
CA SER A 129 -18.92 1.22 2.01
C SER A 129 -18.81 -0.28 1.74
N GLY A 130 -18.85 -0.68 0.48
CA GLY A 130 -18.69 -2.07 0.02
C GLY A 130 -17.29 -2.34 -0.54
N SER A 131 -17.24 -2.89 -1.74
CA SER A 131 -16.00 -3.11 -2.48
C SER A 131 -15.31 -1.79 -2.85
N GLN A 132 -13.98 -1.77 -2.76
CA GLN A 132 -13.16 -0.63 -3.20
C GLN A 132 -13.00 -0.59 -4.73
N LEU A 133 -13.28 -1.71 -5.41
CA LEU A 133 -13.12 -1.85 -6.86
C LEU A 133 -14.43 -1.68 -7.65
N GLY A 134 -15.52 -1.29 -6.97
CA GLY A 134 -16.84 -1.19 -7.57
C GLY A 134 -17.69 -2.45 -7.34
N THR A 135 -18.66 -2.74 -8.22
CA THR A 135 -19.57 -3.89 -8.06
C THR A 135 -18.87 -5.19 -8.42
N PRO A 136 -18.70 -6.13 -7.47
CA PRO A 136 -18.14 -7.46 -7.76
C PRO A 136 -19.05 -8.30 -8.68
N ASP A 137 -18.44 -9.15 -9.50
CA ASP A 137 -19.19 -10.13 -10.29
C ASP A 137 -19.64 -11.33 -9.46
N LEU A 138 -18.87 -11.66 -8.40
CA LEU A 138 -19.20 -12.74 -7.48
C LEU A 138 -18.76 -12.31 -6.08
N VAL A 139 -19.69 -12.43 -5.12
CA VAL A 139 -19.44 -12.20 -3.70
C VAL A 139 -19.51 -13.54 -3.00
N ILE A 140 -18.44 -13.92 -2.31
CA ILE A 140 -18.34 -15.19 -1.58
C ILE A 140 -18.20 -14.85 -0.09
N PRO A 141 -19.31 -14.84 0.67
CA PRO A 141 -19.27 -14.58 2.11
C PRO A 141 -18.87 -15.85 2.87
N MET A 142 -18.38 -15.67 4.09
CA MET A 142 -18.39 -16.74 5.08
C MET A 142 -19.83 -17.25 5.29
N ALA A 143 -20.01 -18.58 5.36
CA ALA A 143 -21.35 -19.16 5.51
C ALA A 143 -22.02 -18.78 6.83
N HIS A 144 -21.21 -18.59 7.89
CA HIS A 144 -21.64 -18.18 9.21
C HIS A 144 -20.65 -17.18 9.78
N ALA A 145 -21.10 -16.34 10.72
CA ALA A 145 -20.19 -15.53 11.52
C ALA A 145 -19.29 -16.44 12.37
N PHE A 146 -17.99 -16.18 12.34
CA PHE A 146 -17.02 -16.86 13.20
C PHE A 146 -16.88 -16.09 14.51
N THR A 147 -16.87 -16.80 15.66
CA THR A 147 -16.71 -16.19 16.97
C THR A 147 -15.32 -16.46 17.51
N HIS A 148 -14.50 -15.39 17.63
CA HIS A 148 -13.24 -15.41 18.34
C HIS A 148 -13.50 -15.28 19.84
N GLN A 149 -13.04 -16.23 20.64
CA GLN A 149 -13.38 -16.34 22.08
C GLN A 149 -12.69 -15.31 22.98
N GLY A 150 -11.76 -14.52 22.48
CA GLY A 150 -11.07 -13.51 23.28
C GLY A 150 -10.13 -14.06 24.35
N ASN A 151 -9.45 -15.17 24.05
CA ASN A 151 -8.55 -15.87 24.97
C ASN A 151 -7.10 -15.33 25.01
N GLY A 152 -6.82 -14.25 24.29
CA GLY A 152 -5.50 -13.63 24.22
C GLY A 152 -4.46 -14.38 23.39
N GLN A 153 -4.88 -15.35 22.57
CA GLN A 153 -3.99 -16.15 21.73
C GLN A 153 -4.20 -15.82 20.25
N ASP A 154 -3.15 -16.01 19.46
CA ASP A 154 -3.26 -16.04 18.00
C ASP A 154 -4.11 -17.23 17.55
N MET A 155 -4.96 -17.00 16.56
CA MET A 155 -5.77 -18.05 15.98
C MET A 155 -5.68 -18.01 14.46
N TYR A 156 -5.37 -19.16 13.86
CA TYR A 156 -5.36 -19.37 12.43
C TYR A 156 -6.51 -20.31 12.05
N ARG A 157 -7.47 -19.79 11.29
CA ARG A 157 -8.66 -20.55 10.89
C ARG A 157 -8.82 -20.54 9.38
N VAL A 158 -8.93 -21.72 8.79
CA VAL A 158 -9.18 -21.89 7.35
C VAL A 158 -10.67 -22.09 7.12
N PHE A 159 -11.29 -21.18 6.38
CA PHE A 159 -12.67 -21.29 5.96
C PHE A 159 -12.74 -21.84 4.54
N VAL A 160 -13.54 -22.87 4.33
CA VAL A 160 -13.74 -23.52 3.04
C VAL A 160 -15.00 -22.95 2.38
N LEU A 161 -14.81 -22.11 1.36
CA LEU A 161 -15.89 -21.38 0.70
C LEU A 161 -16.12 -21.94 -0.72
N PRO A 162 -17.20 -22.72 -0.93
CA PRO A 162 -17.45 -23.33 -2.23
C PRO A 162 -17.69 -22.30 -3.34
N VAL A 163 -17.08 -22.54 -4.50
CA VAL A 163 -17.31 -21.78 -5.73
C VAL A 163 -18.19 -22.61 -6.66
N ASN A 164 -19.41 -22.14 -6.90
CA ASN A 164 -20.36 -22.80 -7.77
C ASN A 164 -20.57 -21.98 -9.05
N LEU A 165 -19.77 -22.26 -10.07
CA LEU A 165 -19.83 -21.59 -11.36
C LEU A 165 -20.25 -22.57 -12.47
N PRO A 166 -20.97 -22.13 -13.51
CA PRO A 166 -21.31 -22.96 -14.65
C PRO A 166 -20.09 -23.39 -15.48
N ALA A 167 -19.03 -22.58 -15.49
CA ALA A 167 -17.76 -22.81 -16.19
C ALA A 167 -16.60 -22.14 -15.46
N ASP A 168 -15.37 -22.54 -15.79
CA ASP A 168 -14.16 -21.85 -15.35
C ASP A 168 -14.20 -20.39 -15.79
N ARG A 169 -13.70 -19.49 -14.97
CA ARG A 169 -13.66 -18.04 -15.23
C ARG A 169 -12.27 -17.48 -15.08
N ALA A 170 -11.98 -16.47 -15.86
CA ALA A 170 -10.78 -15.64 -15.68
C ALA A 170 -11.11 -14.51 -14.70
N VAL A 171 -10.22 -14.30 -13.73
CA VAL A 171 -10.34 -13.32 -12.64
C VAL A 171 -9.40 -12.18 -12.89
N ALA A 172 -9.93 -10.96 -12.95
CA ALA A 172 -9.18 -9.72 -13.10
C ALA A 172 -8.77 -9.08 -11.77
N ALA A 173 -9.53 -9.34 -10.70
CA ALA A 173 -9.16 -8.87 -9.36
C ALA A 173 -9.81 -9.75 -8.27
N ILE A 174 -9.15 -9.77 -7.11
CA ILE A 174 -9.62 -10.42 -5.88
C ILE A 174 -9.53 -9.36 -4.78
N GLU A 175 -10.61 -9.22 -4.02
CA GLU A 175 -10.64 -8.31 -2.87
C GLU A 175 -11.16 -9.07 -1.65
N PHE A 176 -10.35 -9.16 -0.62
CA PHE A 176 -10.80 -9.63 0.69
C PHE A 176 -11.32 -8.43 1.49
N ARG A 177 -12.50 -8.60 2.09
CA ARG A 177 -13.13 -7.60 2.96
C ARG A 177 -13.31 -8.19 4.35
N PRO A 178 -12.46 -7.81 5.31
CA PRO A 178 -12.63 -8.26 6.69
C PRO A 178 -13.96 -7.74 7.26
N GLY A 179 -14.73 -8.62 7.86
CA GLY A 179 -15.96 -8.26 8.55
C GLY A 179 -15.69 -7.54 9.87
N ASN A 180 -14.61 -7.93 10.55
CA ASN A 180 -14.14 -7.28 11.76
C ASN A 180 -12.64 -6.92 11.66
N LYS A 181 -12.37 -5.67 11.27
CA LYS A 181 -11.01 -5.16 11.07
C LYS A 181 -10.18 -5.03 12.35
N ARG A 182 -10.78 -5.19 13.53
CA ARG A 182 -10.09 -5.12 14.81
C ARG A 182 -9.37 -6.42 15.17
N ILE A 183 -9.92 -7.55 14.74
CA ILE A 183 -9.40 -8.88 15.08
C ILE A 183 -8.77 -9.59 13.89
N VAL A 184 -9.18 -9.28 12.66
CA VAL A 184 -8.57 -9.84 11.46
C VAL A 184 -7.23 -9.17 11.20
N HIS A 185 -6.13 -9.91 11.46
CA HIS A 185 -4.76 -9.42 11.28
C HIS A 185 -4.30 -9.54 9.82
N HIS A 186 -4.52 -10.69 9.18
CA HIS A 186 -4.32 -10.90 7.73
C HIS A 186 -5.10 -12.12 7.24
N CYS A 187 -5.18 -12.26 5.93
CA CYS A 187 -5.64 -13.50 5.34
C CYS A 187 -4.77 -13.92 4.15
N ILE A 188 -4.72 -15.22 3.92
CA ILE A 188 -4.15 -15.86 2.72
C ILE A 188 -5.28 -16.65 2.05
N ILE A 189 -5.38 -16.54 0.72
CA ILE A 189 -6.39 -17.21 -0.07
C ILE A 189 -5.71 -18.22 -0.98
N ALA A 190 -6.27 -19.44 -1.06
CA ALA A 190 -5.86 -20.47 -1.99
C ALA A 190 -7.07 -21.11 -2.68
N LEU A 191 -6.81 -22.04 -3.60
CA LEU A 191 -7.86 -22.83 -4.28
C LEU A 191 -7.65 -24.32 -4.01
N ASP A 192 -8.74 -25.02 -3.68
CA ASP A 192 -8.80 -26.47 -3.65
C ASP A 192 -9.83 -26.99 -4.68
N THR A 193 -9.41 -27.94 -5.52
CA THR A 193 -10.26 -28.69 -6.43
C THR A 193 -10.30 -30.18 -6.10
N THR A 194 -9.61 -30.60 -5.02
CA THR A 194 -9.39 -31.99 -4.64
C THR A 194 -10.33 -32.48 -3.54
N GLN A 195 -11.05 -31.57 -2.88
CA GLN A 195 -11.89 -31.80 -1.70
C GLN A 195 -11.08 -32.14 -0.43
N GLN A 196 -9.77 -31.97 -0.42
CA GLN A 196 -8.98 -32.21 0.79
C GLN A 196 -9.35 -31.23 1.91
N ALA A 197 -9.58 -29.97 1.56
CA ALA A 197 -10.00 -28.97 2.53
C ALA A 197 -11.36 -29.28 3.15
N GLN A 198 -12.31 -29.79 2.37
CA GLN A 198 -13.62 -30.22 2.90
C GLN A 198 -13.48 -31.38 3.89
N ALA A 199 -12.54 -32.30 3.64
CA ALA A 199 -12.28 -33.41 4.56
C ALA A 199 -11.67 -32.92 5.88
N LEU A 200 -10.76 -31.94 5.83
CA LEU A 200 -10.19 -31.31 7.02
C LEU A 200 -11.24 -30.51 7.80
N ASP A 201 -12.10 -29.77 7.11
CA ASP A 201 -13.20 -29.01 7.69
C ASP A 201 -14.22 -29.91 8.39
N ALA A 202 -14.60 -31.03 7.74
CA ALA A 202 -15.50 -32.01 8.32
C ALA A 202 -14.93 -32.75 9.55
N ALA A 203 -13.61 -32.81 9.69
CA ALA A 203 -12.93 -33.42 10.84
C ALA A 203 -12.79 -32.46 12.04
N ASP A 204 -12.89 -31.15 11.83
CA ASP A 204 -12.85 -30.14 12.88
C ASP A 204 -14.28 -29.90 13.43
N PRO A 205 -14.48 -29.85 14.74
CA PRO A 205 -15.83 -29.69 15.33
C PRO A 205 -16.42 -28.26 15.13
N GLY A 206 -15.61 -27.29 14.73
CA GLY A 206 -16.02 -25.89 14.54
C GLY A 206 -16.22 -25.51 13.09
N TYR A 207 -16.67 -24.28 12.84
CA TYR A 207 -16.76 -23.70 11.51
C TYR A 207 -15.36 -23.39 10.94
N GLY A 208 -15.01 -23.99 9.81
CA GLY A 208 -13.65 -24.03 9.29
C GLY A 208 -12.78 -25.00 10.06
N TYR A 209 -11.48 -25.06 9.78
CA TYR A 209 -10.52 -25.88 10.52
C TYR A 209 -9.30 -25.09 10.97
N THR A 210 -8.69 -25.50 12.07
CA THR A 210 -7.48 -24.87 12.60
C THR A 210 -6.25 -25.38 11.86
N GLN A 211 -5.48 -24.45 11.28
CA GLN A 211 -4.23 -24.77 10.62
C GLN A 211 -3.24 -23.64 10.78
N PHE A 212 -2.14 -23.88 11.48
CA PHE A 212 -1.00 -22.99 11.52
C PHE A 212 -0.17 -23.15 10.25
N GLY A 213 0.00 -22.06 9.52
CA GLY A 213 0.72 -22.02 8.25
C GLY A 213 0.12 -22.86 7.14
N GLY A 214 -0.03 -22.27 5.99
CA GLY A 214 -0.58 -22.92 4.83
C GLY A 214 -1.99 -23.48 5.04
N PHE A 215 -2.31 -24.64 4.46
CA PHE A 215 -3.66 -25.18 4.41
C PHE A 215 -3.74 -26.67 4.83
N GLY A 216 -2.66 -27.23 5.40
CA GLY A 216 -2.57 -28.64 5.74
C GLY A 216 -2.22 -29.55 4.55
N PHE A 217 -2.18 -29.00 3.35
CA PHE A 217 -1.75 -29.62 2.10
C PHE A 217 -1.27 -28.55 1.12
N THR A 218 -0.72 -28.95 -0.04
CA THR A 218 -0.29 -28.00 -1.08
C THR A 218 -1.49 -27.65 -1.99
N PRO A 219 -2.01 -26.41 -1.96
CA PRO A 219 -3.09 -25.98 -2.84
C PRO A 219 -2.65 -25.91 -4.31
N LEU A 220 -3.61 -25.96 -5.24
CA LEU A 220 -3.39 -26.04 -6.69
C LEU A 220 -2.71 -24.74 -7.10
N GLU A 221 -2.51 -23.77 -6.97
CA GLU A 221 -1.83 -22.57 -7.51
C GLU A 221 -1.03 -21.80 -6.43
N GLY A 222 -0.74 -22.46 -5.31
CA GLY A 222 -0.08 -21.81 -4.18
C GLY A 222 -0.96 -20.68 -3.60
N VAL A 223 -0.41 -19.47 -3.48
CA VAL A 223 -1.15 -18.30 -2.98
C VAL A 223 -1.99 -17.71 -4.11
N TYR A 224 -3.31 -17.81 -3.99
CA TYR A 224 -4.26 -17.24 -4.94
C TYR A 224 -4.54 -15.76 -4.68
N GLY A 225 -4.53 -15.34 -3.42
CA GLY A 225 -4.67 -13.96 -2.99
C GLY A 225 -4.22 -13.79 -1.54
N ALA A 226 -4.06 -12.56 -1.10
CA ALA A 226 -3.75 -12.23 0.29
C ALA A 226 -4.32 -10.86 0.64
N TRP A 227 -4.48 -10.61 1.92
CA TRP A 227 -4.83 -9.29 2.44
C TRP A 227 -4.13 -9.04 3.77
N VAL A 228 -3.66 -7.80 3.94
CA VAL A 228 -3.15 -7.25 5.21
C VAL A 228 -3.76 -5.86 5.42
N PRO A 229 -3.81 -5.34 6.66
CA PRO A 229 -4.31 -3.98 6.93
C PRO A 229 -3.60 -2.92 6.07
N GLY A 230 -4.38 -2.06 5.43
CA GLY A 230 -3.86 -1.01 4.53
C GLY A 230 -3.61 -1.44 3.08
N MET A 231 -3.63 -2.73 2.77
CA MET A 231 -3.47 -3.21 1.40
C MET A 231 -4.65 -2.78 0.52
N GLN A 232 -4.34 -2.19 -0.64
CA GLN A 232 -5.33 -1.79 -1.63
C GLN A 232 -5.55 -2.91 -2.66
N PRO A 233 -6.80 -3.36 -2.89
CA PRO A 233 -7.09 -4.30 -3.97
C PRO A 233 -6.87 -3.63 -5.33
N ARG A 234 -6.48 -4.40 -6.34
CA ARG A 234 -6.24 -3.89 -7.68
C ARG A 234 -6.57 -4.90 -8.76
N PHE A 235 -6.94 -4.39 -9.92
CA PHE A 235 -7.05 -5.19 -11.13
C PHE A 235 -5.68 -5.57 -11.66
N PHE A 236 -5.57 -6.79 -12.18
CA PHE A 236 -4.44 -7.18 -13.02
C PHE A 236 -4.47 -6.41 -14.34
N PRO A 237 -3.31 -6.23 -15.00
CA PRO A 237 -3.26 -5.62 -16.33
C PRO A 237 -4.13 -6.39 -17.33
N SER A 238 -4.60 -5.70 -18.37
CA SER A 238 -5.38 -6.31 -19.45
C SER A 238 -4.68 -7.54 -20.03
N GLY A 239 -5.41 -8.60 -20.31
CA GLY A 239 -4.88 -9.89 -20.78
C GLY A 239 -4.21 -10.75 -19.72
N MET A 240 -4.05 -10.24 -18.49
CA MET A 240 -3.50 -10.95 -17.33
C MET A 240 -4.57 -11.18 -16.26
N GLY A 241 -4.41 -12.21 -15.45
CA GLY A 241 -5.37 -12.53 -14.39
C GLY A 241 -5.06 -13.84 -13.70
N LYS A 242 -6.02 -14.35 -12.94
CA LYS A 242 -5.96 -15.68 -12.32
C LYS A 242 -7.08 -16.55 -12.82
N LYS A 243 -6.92 -17.86 -12.72
CA LYS A 243 -7.96 -18.81 -13.12
C LYS A 243 -8.81 -19.20 -11.91
N LEU A 244 -10.13 -19.13 -12.03
CA LEU A 244 -11.07 -19.64 -11.05
C LEU A 244 -11.81 -20.84 -11.64
N TYR A 245 -11.62 -22.00 -11.03
CA TYR A 245 -12.20 -23.25 -11.50
C TYR A 245 -13.64 -23.38 -11.02
N ARG A 246 -14.54 -23.85 -11.88
CA ARG A 246 -15.99 -23.90 -11.63
C ARG A 246 -16.43 -24.66 -10.38
N ARG A 247 -15.63 -25.64 -9.93
CA ARG A 247 -15.91 -26.49 -8.77
C ARG A 247 -14.82 -26.38 -7.70
N ALA A 248 -14.07 -25.28 -7.68
CA ALA A 248 -13.10 -25.04 -6.63
C ALA A 248 -13.80 -24.64 -5.33
N SER A 249 -13.10 -24.81 -4.23
CA SER A 249 -13.34 -24.05 -3.01
C SER A 249 -12.26 -23.00 -2.86
N LEU A 250 -12.64 -21.78 -2.50
CA LEU A 250 -11.71 -20.81 -1.96
C LEU A 250 -11.40 -21.21 -0.52
N LEU A 251 -10.12 -21.35 -0.23
CA LEU A 251 -9.61 -21.56 1.11
C LEU A 251 -9.17 -20.22 1.64
N VAL A 252 -9.82 -19.72 2.66
CA VAL A 252 -9.50 -18.42 3.27
C VAL A 252 -8.94 -18.67 4.65
N GLN A 253 -7.61 -18.72 4.77
CA GLN A 253 -6.96 -18.76 6.07
C GLN A 253 -6.95 -17.36 6.64
N VAL A 254 -7.67 -17.16 7.72
CA VAL A 254 -7.67 -15.89 8.47
C VAL A 254 -6.83 -16.04 9.72
N HIS A 255 -5.87 -15.14 9.88
CA HIS A 255 -5.16 -14.94 11.14
C HIS A 255 -5.92 -13.90 11.97
N TYR A 256 -6.43 -14.34 13.08
CA TYR A 256 -6.98 -13.47 14.13
C TYR A 256 -5.90 -13.21 15.16
N GLY A 257 -5.52 -11.93 15.35
CA GLY A 257 -4.53 -11.52 16.35
C GLY A 257 -5.03 -11.70 17.78
N PRO A 258 -4.12 -11.69 18.77
CA PRO A 258 -4.48 -11.81 20.17
C PRO A 258 -5.54 -10.78 20.58
N ASN A 259 -6.65 -11.26 21.13
CA ASN A 259 -7.75 -10.41 21.57
C ASN A 259 -8.33 -10.97 22.89
N PHE A 260 -8.70 -10.09 23.83
CA PHE A 260 -9.18 -10.46 25.15
C PHE A 260 -10.69 -10.28 25.32
N VAL A 261 -11.40 -9.97 24.23
CA VAL A 261 -12.86 -9.78 24.20
C VAL A 261 -13.45 -10.66 23.13
N THR A 262 -14.52 -11.39 23.47
CA THR A 262 -15.27 -12.16 22.46
C THR A 262 -15.80 -11.25 21.37
N GLN A 263 -15.47 -11.55 20.13
CA GLN A 263 -15.87 -10.79 18.95
C GLN A 263 -16.22 -11.72 17.80
N THR A 264 -17.04 -11.23 16.88
CA THR A 264 -17.44 -11.98 15.68
C THR A 264 -16.83 -11.36 14.44
N ASP A 265 -16.59 -12.20 13.43
CA ASP A 265 -16.17 -11.83 12.10
C ASP A 265 -17.08 -12.47 11.04
N SER A 266 -17.38 -11.72 9.97
CA SER A 266 -18.16 -12.14 8.80
C SER A 266 -17.49 -11.59 7.54
N SER A 267 -16.28 -12.06 7.29
CA SER A 267 -15.47 -11.65 6.14
C SER A 267 -16.06 -12.14 4.82
N VAL A 268 -15.73 -11.42 3.73
CA VAL A 268 -16.16 -11.79 2.38
C VAL A 268 -15.00 -11.71 1.39
N VAL A 269 -15.06 -12.52 0.33
CA VAL A 269 -14.17 -12.43 -0.82
C VAL A 269 -14.97 -11.95 -2.03
N ASN A 270 -14.58 -10.82 -2.57
CA ASN A 270 -15.14 -10.27 -3.81
C ASN A 270 -14.26 -10.68 -4.98
N ILE A 271 -14.87 -11.19 -6.04
CA ILE A 271 -14.20 -11.60 -7.28
C ILE A 271 -14.71 -10.73 -8.42
N PHE A 272 -13.78 -10.25 -9.22
CA PHE A 272 -14.05 -9.49 -10.44
C PHE A 272 -13.57 -10.31 -11.63
N PHE A 273 -14.51 -10.67 -12.52
CA PHE A 273 -14.16 -11.42 -13.72
C PHE A 273 -13.54 -10.51 -14.78
N ALA A 274 -12.61 -11.08 -15.53
CA ALA A 274 -12.03 -10.39 -16.66
C ALA A 274 -13.08 -10.12 -17.73
N ARG A 275 -13.13 -8.90 -18.25
CA ARG A 275 -14.03 -8.48 -19.34
C ARG A 275 -13.43 -8.80 -20.71
N GLN A 276 -12.09 -8.86 -20.77
CA GLN A 276 -11.34 -9.25 -21.95
C GLN A 276 -10.72 -10.63 -21.74
N PRO A 277 -10.41 -11.37 -22.80
CA PRO A 277 -9.75 -12.67 -22.69
C PRO A 277 -8.45 -12.57 -21.89
N VAL A 278 -8.29 -13.42 -20.88
CA VAL A 278 -7.03 -13.61 -20.17
C VAL A 278 -6.28 -14.75 -20.84
N THR A 279 -5.14 -14.42 -21.39
CA THR A 279 -4.24 -15.37 -22.07
C THR A 279 -3.04 -15.73 -21.22
N ARG A 280 -2.84 -15.00 -20.10
CA ARG A 280 -1.66 -15.10 -19.25
C ARG A 280 -2.07 -15.09 -17.77
N TYR A 281 -1.74 -16.17 -17.07
CA TYR A 281 -2.12 -16.35 -15.68
C TYR A 281 -0.96 -15.98 -14.74
N VAL A 282 -1.23 -15.03 -13.83
CA VAL A 282 -0.28 -14.56 -12.82
C VAL A 282 -0.16 -15.62 -11.73
N GLN A 283 1.07 -16.00 -11.41
CA GLN A 283 1.39 -16.87 -10.28
C GLN A 283 1.96 -16.07 -9.12
N THR A 284 1.67 -16.49 -7.90
CA THR A 284 2.26 -15.92 -6.68
C THR A 284 3.11 -17.00 -6.01
N LEU A 285 4.43 -16.83 -6.05
CA LEU A 285 5.39 -17.84 -5.62
C LEU A 285 6.35 -17.32 -4.56
N PRO A 286 6.69 -18.10 -3.51
CA PRO A 286 7.74 -17.79 -2.53
C PRO A 286 9.11 -18.16 -3.09
N ALA A 287 9.63 -17.35 -4.04
CA ALA A 287 10.89 -17.66 -4.71
C ALA A 287 12.14 -17.49 -3.82
N ILE A 288 12.06 -16.71 -2.75
CA ILE A 288 13.06 -16.65 -1.69
C ILE A 288 12.51 -17.38 -0.47
N SER A 289 13.28 -18.34 0.04
CA SER A 289 12.90 -19.22 1.15
C SER A 289 14.16 -19.83 1.77
N PRO A 290 14.09 -20.53 2.91
CA PRO A 290 15.24 -21.20 3.49
C PRO A 290 15.96 -22.20 2.58
N GLN A 291 15.27 -22.76 1.58
CA GLN A 291 15.84 -23.74 0.63
C GLN A 291 16.87 -23.14 -0.33
N VAL A 292 16.86 -21.82 -0.52
CA VAL A 292 17.77 -21.12 -1.44
C VAL A 292 18.82 -20.27 -0.71
N LEU A 293 19.03 -20.52 0.59
CA LEU A 293 20.08 -19.88 1.38
C LEU A 293 21.46 -20.34 0.95
N THR A 294 22.40 -19.41 0.84
CA THR A 294 23.81 -19.67 0.52
C THR A 294 24.68 -19.73 1.77
N ASN A 295 24.18 -19.31 2.93
CA ASN A 295 24.85 -19.35 4.22
C ASN A 295 23.94 -19.95 5.33
N GLY A 296 23.10 -20.94 4.93
CA GLY A 296 22.21 -21.66 5.83
C GLY A 296 22.91 -22.56 6.83
N PRO A 297 22.19 -23.32 7.64
CA PRO A 297 20.74 -23.41 7.69
C PRO A 297 20.09 -22.17 8.34
N PHE A 298 18.74 -22.05 8.19
CA PHE A 298 17.96 -20.99 8.81
C PHE A 298 17.81 -21.23 10.31
N VAL A 299 18.83 -20.79 11.02
CA VAL A 299 18.93 -20.84 12.49
C VAL A 299 19.45 -19.48 12.96
N ILE A 300 18.71 -18.85 13.86
CA ILE A 300 19.03 -17.56 14.46
C ILE A 300 19.44 -17.79 15.91
N PRO A 301 20.75 -17.82 16.20
CA PRO A 301 21.25 -18.12 17.54
C PRO A 301 20.77 -17.06 18.56
N ALA A 302 20.58 -17.49 19.81
CA ALA A 302 20.29 -16.58 20.91
C ALA A 302 21.40 -15.52 21.08
N ASN A 303 21.03 -14.30 21.42
CA ASN A 303 21.92 -13.16 21.66
C ASN A 303 22.80 -12.75 20.45
N GLN A 304 22.34 -13.05 19.23
CA GLN A 304 23.07 -12.70 18.01
C GLN A 304 22.18 -11.96 17.00
N THR A 305 22.83 -11.11 16.23
CA THR A 305 22.28 -10.60 14.96
C THR A 305 22.88 -11.42 13.83
N LYS A 306 22.05 -11.91 12.91
CA LYS A 306 22.48 -12.73 11.79
C LYS A 306 21.83 -12.25 10.49
N THR A 307 22.64 -12.13 9.43
CA THR A 307 22.14 -11.89 8.08
C THR A 307 22.20 -13.19 7.28
N PHE A 308 21.08 -13.56 6.70
CA PHE A 308 20.99 -14.67 5.74
C PHE A 308 21.07 -14.13 4.33
N HIS A 309 21.77 -14.86 3.48
CA HIS A 309 21.92 -14.58 2.06
C HIS A 309 21.21 -15.68 1.27
N ALA A 310 20.30 -15.29 0.41
CA ALA A 310 19.56 -16.20 -0.46
C ALA A 310 19.86 -15.90 -1.93
N GLN A 311 19.93 -16.94 -2.76
CA GLN A 311 20.15 -16.81 -4.19
C GLN A 311 19.39 -17.88 -4.96
N LEU A 312 18.63 -17.45 -5.99
CA LEU A 312 17.93 -18.33 -6.92
C LEU A 312 18.23 -17.91 -8.36
N THR A 313 18.64 -18.84 -9.21
CA THR A 313 18.78 -18.56 -10.65
C THR A 313 17.43 -18.68 -11.34
N ILE A 314 17.08 -17.68 -12.14
CA ILE A 314 15.83 -17.62 -12.92
C ILE A 314 16.09 -18.33 -14.27
N PRO A 315 15.43 -19.46 -14.54
CA PRO A 315 15.78 -20.31 -15.70
C PRO A 315 15.24 -19.82 -17.04
N PHE A 316 14.25 -18.93 -17.05
CA PHE A 316 13.60 -18.37 -18.26
C PHE A 316 13.20 -16.92 -18.03
N ASP A 317 12.94 -16.20 -19.10
CA ASP A 317 12.49 -14.80 -19.01
C ASP A 317 11.15 -14.72 -18.28
N VAL A 318 11.08 -13.89 -17.23
CA VAL A 318 9.85 -13.64 -16.47
C VAL A 318 9.52 -12.16 -16.39
N THR A 319 8.23 -11.89 -16.25
CA THR A 319 7.70 -10.58 -15.91
C THR A 319 7.26 -10.56 -14.46
N MET A 320 7.80 -9.64 -13.65
CA MET A 320 7.42 -9.45 -12.25
C MET A 320 6.48 -8.25 -12.11
N LEU A 321 5.40 -8.44 -11.32
CA LEU A 321 4.39 -7.42 -11.00
C LEU A 321 4.59 -6.83 -9.62
N SER A 322 5.03 -7.64 -8.65
CA SER A 322 5.14 -7.25 -7.26
C SER A 322 6.20 -8.05 -6.50
N VAL A 323 6.54 -7.56 -5.30
CA VAL A 323 7.40 -8.22 -4.32
C VAL A 323 6.79 -8.10 -2.93
N ALA A 324 6.83 -9.19 -2.14
CA ALA A 324 6.26 -9.22 -0.79
C ALA A 324 7.18 -10.02 0.15
N PRO A 325 8.12 -9.37 0.85
CA PRO A 325 8.88 -10.02 1.92
C PRO A 325 7.97 -10.41 3.08
N HIS A 326 8.27 -11.52 3.72
CA HIS A 326 7.58 -12.02 4.91
C HIS A 326 8.56 -12.59 5.92
N ALA A 327 8.42 -12.16 7.16
CA ALA A 327 9.16 -12.63 8.33
C ALA A 327 8.37 -12.28 9.61
N HIS A 328 8.80 -12.78 10.75
CA HIS A 328 8.15 -12.51 12.04
C HIS A 328 8.89 -11.43 12.86
N LEU A 329 8.92 -11.58 14.19
CA LEU A 329 9.29 -10.52 15.13
C LEU A 329 10.79 -10.24 15.23
N LEU A 330 11.65 -11.22 14.96
CA LEU A 330 13.11 -11.02 15.02
C LEU A 330 13.68 -10.37 13.77
N SER A 331 12.91 -10.32 12.69
CA SER A 331 13.38 -9.68 11.45
C SER A 331 13.65 -8.19 11.66
N LYS A 332 14.74 -7.70 11.06
CA LYS A 332 15.20 -6.31 11.20
C LYS A 332 15.31 -5.57 9.87
N ALA A 333 15.83 -6.22 8.84
CA ALA A 333 16.06 -5.58 7.56
C ALA A 333 16.00 -6.56 6.39
N TRP A 334 15.56 -6.06 5.24
CA TRP A 334 15.48 -6.80 3.98
C TRP A 334 16.08 -5.99 2.83
N LYS A 335 16.75 -6.69 1.93
CA LYS A 335 17.18 -6.15 0.64
C LYS A 335 17.05 -7.23 -0.41
N VAL A 336 16.26 -6.98 -1.45
CA VAL A 336 16.03 -7.94 -2.55
C VAL A 336 16.33 -7.26 -3.87
N ALA A 337 17.04 -7.98 -4.74
CA ALA A 337 17.42 -7.50 -6.06
C ALA A 337 17.55 -8.66 -7.05
N VAL A 338 17.60 -8.33 -8.33
CA VAL A 338 17.98 -9.24 -9.40
C VAL A 338 19.31 -8.78 -9.99
N VAL A 339 20.27 -9.67 -10.07
CA VAL A 339 21.52 -9.47 -10.79
C VAL A 339 21.40 -10.16 -12.15
N LYS A 340 21.40 -9.36 -13.24
CA LYS A 340 21.30 -9.85 -14.60
C LYS A 340 22.59 -10.57 -15.06
N PRO A 341 22.55 -11.37 -16.14
CA PRO A 341 23.74 -12.03 -16.66
C PRO A 341 24.88 -11.07 -17.04
N ASN A 342 24.57 -9.84 -17.43
CA ASN A 342 25.54 -8.79 -17.75
C ASN A 342 26.11 -8.05 -16.53
N GLY A 343 25.70 -8.42 -15.31
CA GLY A 343 26.12 -7.80 -14.05
C GLY A 343 25.26 -6.64 -13.58
N ASP A 344 24.36 -6.09 -14.39
CA ASP A 344 23.44 -5.03 -13.98
C ASP A 344 22.52 -5.51 -12.87
N THR A 345 22.12 -4.58 -12.00
CA THR A 345 21.23 -4.89 -10.88
C THR A 345 19.87 -4.19 -11.06
N ILE A 346 18.80 -4.99 -10.99
CA ILE A 346 17.43 -4.49 -10.83
C ILE A 346 17.11 -4.48 -9.33
N ARG A 347 16.93 -3.30 -8.76
CA ARG A 347 16.52 -3.14 -7.36
C ARG A 347 15.05 -3.52 -7.23
N LEU A 348 14.70 -4.44 -6.31
CA LEU A 348 13.32 -4.86 -6.10
C LEU A 348 12.73 -4.24 -4.83
N ILE A 349 13.34 -4.45 -3.66
CA ILE A 349 12.88 -3.84 -2.40
C ILE A 349 14.02 -3.71 -1.40
N LYS A 350 13.97 -2.67 -0.56
CA LYS A 350 14.81 -2.51 0.62
C LYS A 350 13.97 -2.00 1.77
N ILE A 351 14.02 -2.69 2.91
CA ILE A 351 13.39 -2.32 4.17
C ILE A 351 14.49 -2.26 5.23
N GLY A 352 14.75 -1.10 5.81
CA GLY A 352 15.79 -0.91 6.83
C GLY A 352 15.32 -1.09 8.26
N ASP A 353 14.01 -1.00 8.50
CA ASP A 353 13.37 -1.22 9.80
C ASP A 353 12.11 -2.05 9.59
N TRP A 354 12.28 -3.37 9.62
CA TRP A 354 11.16 -4.30 9.51
C TRP A 354 10.19 -4.15 10.67
N ASP A 355 8.91 -4.17 10.38
CA ASP A 355 7.87 -4.26 11.40
C ASP A 355 6.84 -5.30 10.98
N PHE A 356 6.72 -6.35 11.76
CA PHE A 356 5.81 -7.49 11.53
C PHE A 356 4.35 -7.06 11.28
N ARG A 357 3.92 -5.95 11.86
CA ARG A 357 2.56 -5.42 11.72
C ARG A 357 2.29 -4.78 10.36
N TRP A 358 3.35 -4.41 9.61
CA TRP A 358 3.26 -3.64 8.37
C TRP A 358 3.90 -4.40 7.20
N GLN A 359 3.43 -5.60 7.00
CA GLN A 359 3.78 -6.41 5.84
C GLN A 359 2.87 -6.04 4.67
N GLY A 360 3.29 -6.32 3.45
CA GLY A 360 2.47 -6.01 2.28
C GLY A 360 3.03 -6.51 0.97
N THR A 361 2.19 -6.44 -0.05
CA THR A 361 2.58 -6.67 -1.45
C THR A 361 2.88 -5.33 -2.10
N PHE A 362 4.12 -5.13 -2.49
CA PHE A 362 4.61 -3.89 -3.09
C PHE A 362 4.63 -4.04 -4.61
N ARG A 363 3.66 -3.42 -5.29
CA ARG A 363 3.50 -3.49 -6.74
C ARG A 363 4.37 -2.47 -7.45
N PHE A 364 5.00 -2.92 -8.53
CA PHE A 364 5.84 -2.05 -9.35
C PHE A 364 4.97 -1.14 -10.23
N PRO A 365 5.30 0.16 -10.34
CA PRO A 365 4.56 1.08 -11.23
C PRO A 365 4.65 0.68 -12.71
N ARG A 366 5.67 -0.10 -13.06
CA ARG A 366 5.91 -0.67 -14.39
C ARG A 366 6.32 -2.13 -14.22
N LEU A 367 5.83 -3.01 -15.08
CA LEU A 367 6.20 -4.41 -15.04
C LEU A 367 7.71 -4.57 -15.32
N ILE A 368 8.32 -5.53 -14.61
CA ILE A 368 9.77 -5.72 -14.66
C ILE A 368 10.09 -6.98 -15.45
N LYS A 369 10.82 -6.82 -16.57
CA LYS A 369 11.46 -7.95 -17.25
C LYS A 369 12.67 -8.43 -16.44
N VAL A 370 12.70 -9.71 -16.13
CA VAL A 370 13.84 -10.42 -15.57
C VAL A 370 14.32 -11.45 -16.59
N PRO A 371 15.50 -11.26 -17.20
CA PRO A 371 16.02 -12.19 -18.20
C PRO A 371 16.39 -13.54 -17.61
N ALA A 372 16.30 -14.59 -18.43
CA ALA A 372 16.85 -15.92 -18.12
C ALA A 372 18.33 -15.82 -17.72
N GLY A 373 18.76 -16.68 -16.79
CA GLY A 373 20.11 -16.67 -16.23
C GLY A 373 20.36 -15.59 -15.19
N SER A 374 19.39 -14.68 -14.92
CA SER A 374 19.49 -13.72 -13.82
C SER A 374 19.46 -14.43 -12.46
N ARG A 375 20.14 -13.84 -11.48
CA ARG A 375 20.12 -14.30 -10.09
C ARG A 375 19.24 -13.40 -9.26
N LEU A 376 18.15 -13.93 -8.71
CA LEU A 376 17.37 -13.30 -7.67
C LEU A 376 18.14 -13.44 -6.35
N VAL A 377 18.48 -12.35 -5.71
CA VAL A 377 19.29 -12.31 -4.48
C VAL A 377 18.54 -11.59 -3.37
N ALA A 378 18.68 -12.08 -2.14
CA ALA A 378 18.10 -11.43 -0.98
C ALA A 378 19.07 -11.48 0.21
N ASP A 379 19.15 -10.36 0.94
CA ASP A 379 19.76 -10.25 2.25
C ASP A 379 18.64 -10.02 3.27
N ALA A 380 18.52 -10.89 4.28
CA ALA A 380 17.55 -10.78 5.36
C ALA A 380 18.28 -10.81 6.71
N THR A 381 18.17 -9.73 7.47
CA THR A 381 18.82 -9.58 8.78
C THR A 381 17.82 -9.77 9.90
N TYR A 382 18.22 -10.58 10.88
CA TYR A 382 17.45 -10.87 12.10
C TYR A 382 18.25 -10.47 13.33
N ASP A 383 17.57 -9.92 14.33
CA ASP A 383 18.15 -9.49 15.61
C ASP A 383 17.52 -10.27 16.75
N ASN A 384 18.21 -11.32 17.21
CA ASN A 384 17.79 -12.16 18.33
C ASN A 384 18.54 -11.78 19.62
N THR A 385 18.82 -10.50 19.81
CA THR A 385 19.48 -10.01 21.03
C THR A 385 18.45 -9.56 22.08
N ALA A 386 18.90 -9.45 23.34
CA ALA A 386 18.09 -8.92 24.43
C ALA A 386 17.78 -7.40 24.27
N GLN A 387 18.54 -6.68 23.40
CA GLN A 387 18.33 -5.28 23.09
C GLN A 387 17.24 -5.05 22.02
N ASN A 388 16.82 -6.11 21.32
CA ASN A 388 15.71 -6.00 20.39
C ASN A 388 14.38 -5.94 21.18
N PRO A 389 13.66 -4.79 21.19
CA PRO A 389 12.42 -4.65 21.94
C PRO A 389 11.26 -5.50 21.38
N ARG A 390 11.45 -6.06 20.17
CA ARG A 390 10.47 -6.94 19.49
C ARG A 390 10.79 -8.42 19.70
N ASN A 391 11.87 -8.77 20.44
CA ASN A 391 12.19 -10.16 20.72
C ASN A 391 11.10 -10.80 21.59
N PRO A 392 10.42 -11.85 21.11
CA PRO A 392 9.33 -12.49 21.86
C PRO A 392 9.82 -13.29 23.07
N SER A 393 11.14 -13.50 23.21
CA SER A 393 11.72 -14.32 24.27
C SER A 393 12.64 -13.51 25.18
N SER A 394 12.44 -13.61 26.48
CA SER A 394 13.34 -13.04 27.50
C SER A 394 13.63 -14.10 28.57
N PRO A 395 14.87 -14.62 28.64
CA PRO A 395 16.03 -14.33 27.79
C PRO A 395 15.85 -14.82 26.34
N PRO A 396 16.62 -14.26 25.37
CA PRO A 396 16.61 -14.73 23.99
C PRO A 396 16.89 -16.23 23.88
N ARG A 397 16.19 -16.91 22.97
CA ARG A 397 16.38 -18.34 22.66
C ARG A 397 16.71 -18.53 21.19
N THR A 398 17.50 -19.55 20.87
CA THR A 398 17.74 -19.92 19.48
C THR A 398 16.41 -20.20 18.78
N THR A 399 16.18 -19.54 17.66
CA THR A 399 14.93 -19.62 16.88
C THR A 399 15.23 -20.19 15.49
N THR A 400 14.31 -21.00 15.00
CA THR A 400 14.38 -21.65 13.69
C THR A 400 13.12 -21.37 12.89
N TRP A 401 13.02 -21.96 11.71
CA TRP A 401 11.78 -21.93 10.92
C TRP A 401 10.58 -22.45 11.70
N GLY A 402 9.48 -21.72 11.61
CA GLY A 402 8.19 -22.12 12.17
C GLY A 402 7.11 -21.12 11.80
N GLU A 403 5.87 -21.59 11.86
CA GLU A 403 4.68 -20.86 11.45
C GLU A 403 4.10 -19.96 12.56
N SER A 404 4.46 -20.25 13.83
CA SER A 404 4.01 -19.43 14.96
C SER A 404 4.67 -18.06 14.93
N THR A 405 3.96 -17.02 15.33
CA THR A 405 4.51 -15.66 15.49
C THR A 405 5.75 -15.62 16.40
N LEU A 406 5.91 -16.60 17.31
CA LEU A 406 7.07 -16.73 18.20
C LEU A 406 8.25 -17.48 17.58
N ASP A 407 8.06 -18.16 16.45
CA ASP A 407 9.11 -18.73 15.61
C ASP A 407 9.55 -17.68 14.57
N GLU A 408 10.25 -18.09 13.52
CA GLU A 408 10.64 -17.18 12.46
C GLU A 408 10.44 -17.75 11.06
N MET A 409 10.18 -16.84 10.12
CA MET A 409 10.09 -17.14 8.70
C MET A 409 11.09 -16.32 7.89
N LEU A 410 11.47 -16.83 6.72
CA LEU A 410 12.25 -16.14 5.71
C LEU A 410 11.62 -16.44 4.35
N LEU A 411 10.74 -15.57 3.88
CA LEU A 411 10.08 -15.70 2.58
C LEU A 411 10.09 -14.38 1.83
N THR A 412 10.13 -14.46 0.51
CA THR A 412 9.71 -13.35 -0.35
C THR A 412 8.86 -13.89 -1.48
N TYR A 413 7.63 -13.46 -1.51
CA TYR A 413 6.67 -13.78 -2.58
C TYR A 413 6.82 -12.81 -3.74
N PHE A 414 6.53 -13.31 -4.94
CA PHE A 414 6.51 -12.53 -6.17
C PHE A 414 5.25 -12.87 -6.96
N GLU A 415 4.53 -11.86 -7.42
CA GLU A 415 3.58 -12.04 -8.50
C GLU A 415 4.34 -11.98 -9.81
N LEU A 416 4.28 -13.04 -10.59
CA LEU A 416 5.04 -13.17 -11.83
C LEU A 416 4.32 -14.04 -12.87
N LEU A 417 4.80 -13.95 -14.10
CA LEU A 417 4.35 -14.78 -15.23
C LEU A 417 5.48 -14.87 -16.28
N PRO A 418 5.41 -15.82 -17.23
CA PRO A 418 6.34 -15.87 -18.34
C PRO A 418 6.36 -14.53 -19.10
N TYR A 419 7.57 -14.04 -19.44
CA TYR A 419 7.73 -12.77 -20.11
C TYR A 419 7.17 -12.80 -21.55
N HIS A 420 6.55 -11.70 -21.92
CA HIS A 420 6.14 -11.39 -23.30
C HIS A 420 6.81 -10.09 -23.75
N PRO A 421 7.30 -10.01 -25.00
CA PRO A 421 7.88 -8.79 -25.53
C PRO A 421 6.94 -7.59 -25.37
N GLY A 422 7.45 -6.52 -24.75
CA GLY A 422 6.68 -5.31 -24.48
C GLY A 422 6.07 -5.20 -23.09
N ASP A 423 6.13 -6.23 -22.26
CA ASP A 423 5.64 -6.17 -20.88
C ASP A 423 6.27 -5.03 -20.07
N GLU A 424 7.55 -4.78 -20.27
CA GLU A 424 8.29 -3.69 -19.64
C GLU A 424 7.77 -2.30 -20.01
N ASN A 425 6.90 -2.18 -21.02
CA ASN A 425 6.24 -0.93 -21.39
C ASN A 425 4.88 -0.76 -20.69
N ILE A 426 4.34 -1.81 -20.05
CA ILE A 426 3.09 -1.74 -19.32
C ILE A 426 3.31 -0.94 -18.05
N VAL A 427 2.64 0.20 -17.96
CA VAL A 427 2.61 1.07 -16.77
C VAL A 427 1.29 0.86 -16.04
N LEU A 428 1.36 0.59 -14.74
CA LEU A 428 0.20 0.42 -13.90
C LEU A 428 -0.25 1.78 -13.33
N SER A 429 -1.55 2.03 -13.30
CA SER A 429 -2.10 3.28 -12.74
C SER A 429 -2.09 3.26 -11.21
N THR A 430 -1.80 4.40 -10.59
CA THR A 430 -1.94 4.61 -9.13
C THR A 430 -3.39 4.84 -8.71
N ALA A 431 -4.31 5.11 -9.63
CA ALA A 431 -5.72 5.30 -9.29
C ALA A 431 -6.30 4.00 -8.70
N PRO A 432 -6.92 4.03 -7.51
CA PRO A 432 -7.76 2.92 -7.07
C PRO A 432 -8.79 2.69 -8.17
N GLY A 433 -8.95 1.44 -8.61
CA GLY A 433 -9.72 1.10 -9.79
C GLY A 433 -11.03 1.88 -9.87
N GLN A 434 -11.07 2.88 -10.72
CA GLN A 434 -12.32 3.12 -11.39
C GLN A 434 -12.57 1.82 -12.16
N ALA A 435 -13.57 1.06 -11.72
CA ALA A 435 -14.17 0.07 -12.57
C ALA A 435 -14.37 0.78 -13.90
N THR A 436 -13.58 0.39 -14.91
CA THR A 436 -13.73 1.00 -16.24
C THR A 436 -15.16 0.68 -16.64
N THR A 437 -15.99 1.70 -16.60
CA THR A 437 -17.25 1.63 -17.35
C THR A 437 -16.82 1.20 -18.76
N PRO A 438 -17.42 0.16 -19.35
CA PRO A 438 -17.04 -0.26 -20.68
C PRO A 438 -16.98 0.97 -21.60
N GLY A 439 -15.82 1.25 -22.23
CA GLY A 439 -15.60 2.42 -23.08
C GLY A 439 -14.81 3.57 -22.44
N THR A 440 -14.00 3.36 -21.40
CA THR A 440 -13.25 4.44 -20.75
C THR A 440 -11.75 4.35 -21.07
N VAL A 441 -11.20 5.39 -21.70
CA VAL A 441 -9.75 5.52 -21.95
C VAL A 441 -8.97 5.59 -20.64
N GLN A 442 -7.96 4.73 -20.47
CA GLN A 442 -7.00 4.80 -19.37
C GLN A 442 -5.83 5.70 -19.76
N VAL A 443 -5.39 6.56 -18.86
CA VAL A 443 -4.27 7.48 -19.09
C VAL A 443 -3.31 7.50 -17.90
N ALA A 444 -2.00 7.63 -18.18
CA ALA A 444 -0.97 7.82 -17.17
C ALA A 444 0.21 8.61 -17.74
N ILE A 445 0.85 9.45 -16.91
CA ILE A 445 2.04 10.23 -17.30
C ILE A 445 3.27 9.68 -16.59
N TYR A 446 4.33 9.38 -17.35
CA TYR A 446 5.59 8.91 -16.77
C TYR A 446 6.81 9.36 -17.63
N PRO A 447 7.90 9.78 -16.96
CA PRO A 447 8.04 10.08 -15.53
C PRO A 447 7.22 11.30 -15.11
N ASN A 448 6.70 11.28 -13.87
CA ASN A 448 5.99 12.41 -13.27
C ASN A 448 6.27 12.40 -11.75
N PRO A 449 6.94 13.41 -11.16
CA PRO A 449 7.37 14.68 -11.77
C PRO A 449 8.40 14.53 -12.90
N ALA A 450 8.29 15.39 -13.91
CA ALA A 450 9.10 15.39 -15.10
C ALA A 450 10.18 16.47 -15.05
N SER A 451 11.45 16.09 -15.26
CA SER A 451 12.61 17.01 -15.34
C SER A 451 13.28 16.99 -16.72
N GLY A 452 12.69 16.31 -17.69
CA GLY A 452 13.20 16.13 -19.05
C GLY A 452 12.12 15.50 -19.95
N ALA A 453 12.41 14.38 -20.59
CA ALA A 453 11.42 13.66 -21.40
C ALA A 453 10.35 13.02 -20.51
N SER A 454 9.09 13.19 -20.85
CA SER A 454 7.93 12.50 -20.26
C SER A 454 6.98 12.04 -21.36
N ALA A 455 6.08 11.11 -21.05
CA ALA A 455 5.12 10.60 -22.01
C ALA A 455 3.75 10.38 -21.36
N LEU A 456 2.69 10.64 -22.13
CA LEU A 456 1.34 10.21 -21.84
C LEU A 456 1.18 8.79 -22.40
N ASN A 457 0.92 7.84 -21.52
CA ASN A 457 0.55 6.49 -21.88
C ASN A 457 -0.97 6.39 -21.74
N PHE A 458 -1.65 5.88 -22.78
CA PHE A 458 -3.09 5.69 -22.74
C PHE A 458 -3.48 4.42 -23.46
N GLN A 459 -4.63 3.88 -23.10
CA GLN A 459 -5.21 2.71 -23.73
C GLN A 459 -6.66 3.02 -24.08
N GLN A 460 -7.04 2.76 -25.32
CA GLN A 460 -8.41 2.85 -25.80
C GLN A 460 -8.90 1.48 -26.30
N GLU A 461 -10.19 1.22 -26.13
CA GLU A 461 -10.79 -0.07 -26.53
C GLU A 461 -11.04 -0.13 -28.03
N ARG A 462 -11.30 1.02 -28.67
CA ARG A 462 -11.63 1.13 -30.10
C ARG A 462 -10.68 2.11 -30.79
N ALA A 463 -10.33 1.79 -32.03
CA ALA A 463 -9.62 2.76 -32.87
C ALA A 463 -10.47 4.01 -33.06
N GLY A 464 -9.87 5.19 -32.94
CA GLY A 464 -10.61 6.44 -33.04
C GLY A 464 -9.74 7.68 -32.87
N PRO A 465 -10.36 8.87 -33.05
CA PRO A 465 -9.68 10.15 -32.91
C PRO A 465 -9.40 10.48 -31.45
N ILE A 466 -8.21 11.01 -31.18
CA ILE A 466 -7.75 11.47 -29.86
C ILE A 466 -7.31 12.92 -29.96
N THR A 467 -7.73 13.75 -29.01
CA THR A 467 -7.19 15.08 -28.77
C THR A 467 -6.49 15.11 -27.43
N VAL A 468 -5.24 15.59 -27.38
CA VAL A 468 -4.47 15.74 -26.13
C VAL A 468 -4.03 17.18 -25.97
N SER A 469 -4.35 17.77 -24.81
CA SER A 469 -4.07 19.16 -24.48
C SER A 469 -3.39 19.29 -23.14
N ILE A 470 -2.48 20.26 -23.00
CA ILE A 470 -1.87 20.67 -21.72
C ILE A 470 -2.56 21.94 -21.27
N LEU A 471 -3.08 21.94 -20.03
CA LEU A 471 -3.69 23.07 -19.36
C LEU A 471 -2.81 23.51 -18.18
N ASP A 472 -2.83 24.77 -17.81
CA ASP A 472 -2.19 25.25 -16.58
C ASP A 472 -3.05 24.90 -15.33
N GLY A 473 -2.53 25.22 -14.13
CA GLY A 473 -3.21 24.93 -12.86
C GLY A 473 -4.56 25.66 -12.67
N THR A 474 -4.88 26.62 -13.55
CA THR A 474 -6.20 27.33 -13.57
C THR A 474 -7.17 26.73 -14.59
N GLY A 475 -6.74 25.72 -15.35
CA GLY A 475 -7.52 25.08 -16.41
C GLY A 475 -7.46 25.80 -17.78
N ARG A 476 -6.59 26.82 -17.95
CA ARG A 476 -6.40 27.50 -19.22
C ARG A 476 -5.53 26.67 -20.14
N LEU A 477 -5.91 26.58 -21.42
CA LEU A 477 -5.16 25.87 -22.44
C LEU A 477 -3.77 26.50 -22.64
N VAL A 478 -2.71 25.70 -22.46
CA VAL A 478 -1.32 26.06 -22.69
C VAL A 478 -0.85 25.56 -24.05
N ARG A 479 -1.21 24.32 -24.39
CA ARG A 479 -0.78 23.69 -25.65
C ARG A 479 -1.70 22.53 -26.03
N THR A 480 -2.00 22.38 -27.32
CA THR A 480 -2.57 21.15 -27.88
C THR A 480 -1.45 20.34 -28.53
N LEU A 481 -1.29 19.07 -28.10
CA LEU A 481 -0.24 18.17 -28.60
C LEU A 481 -0.68 17.42 -29.83
N VAL A 482 -1.91 16.93 -29.84
CA VAL A 482 -2.58 16.29 -30.98
C VAL A 482 -4.04 16.72 -31.00
N HIS A 483 -4.62 16.85 -32.16
CA HIS A 483 -6.02 17.22 -32.34
C HIS A 483 -6.66 16.24 -33.32
N GLU A 484 -7.68 15.51 -32.86
CA GLU A 484 -8.45 14.52 -33.64
C GLU A 484 -7.59 13.51 -34.41
N LYS A 485 -6.39 13.21 -33.92
CA LYS A 485 -5.48 12.25 -34.56
C LYS A 485 -5.98 10.83 -34.30
N GLN A 486 -6.02 10.02 -35.38
CA GLN A 486 -6.43 8.62 -35.31
C GLN A 486 -5.37 7.77 -34.63
N TYR A 487 -5.80 6.98 -33.64
CA TYR A 487 -5.00 5.97 -32.97
C TYR A 487 -5.69 4.61 -33.03
N PRO A 488 -4.94 3.51 -33.16
CA PRO A 488 -5.51 2.17 -33.10
C PRO A 488 -6.01 1.82 -31.68
N ALA A 489 -6.83 0.79 -31.58
CA ALA A 489 -7.19 0.19 -30.28
C ALA A 489 -5.96 -0.38 -29.59
N GLY A 490 -5.98 -0.44 -28.25
CA GLY A 490 -4.89 -0.94 -27.41
C GLY A 490 -4.01 0.17 -26.81
N PRO A 491 -2.86 -0.21 -26.24
CA PRO A 491 -1.97 0.72 -25.55
C PRO A 491 -1.22 1.61 -26.53
N GLN A 492 -1.17 2.91 -26.21
CA GLN A 492 -0.54 3.95 -26.98
C GLN A 492 0.38 4.79 -26.09
N GLN A 493 1.41 5.39 -26.69
CA GLN A 493 2.31 6.32 -26.02
C GLN A 493 2.47 7.60 -26.83
N LEU A 494 2.27 8.75 -26.19
CA LEU A 494 2.47 10.07 -26.79
C LEU A 494 3.55 10.82 -26.00
N PRO A 495 4.68 11.21 -26.61
CA PRO A 495 5.68 12.06 -25.97
C PRO A 495 5.07 13.40 -25.52
N LEU A 496 5.40 13.84 -24.30
CA LEU A 496 5.03 15.14 -23.76
C LEU A 496 6.23 16.08 -23.88
N PRO A 497 6.25 17.01 -24.84
CA PRO A 497 7.32 18.00 -24.96
C PRO A 497 7.20 19.04 -23.84
N LEU A 498 8.15 19.03 -22.91
CA LEU A 498 8.18 19.94 -21.76
C LEU A 498 8.85 21.29 -22.09
N ALA A 499 9.53 21.39 -23.22
CA ALA A 499 10.18 22.63 -23.65
C ALA A 499 9.19 23.79 -23.69
N GLY A 500 9.54 24.90 -23.02
CA GLY A 500 8.71 26.10 -22.91
C GLY A 500 7.61 26.03 -21.83
N LEU A 501 7.56 24.97 -21.02
CA LEU A 501 6.78 24.92 -19.80
C LEU A 501 7.68 25.31 -18.60
N SER A 502 7.23 26.25 -17.79
CA SER A 502 7.89 26.61 -16.53
C SER A 502 7.71 25.50 -15.51
N ALA A 503 8.60 25.42 -14.51
CA ALA A 503 8.40 24.54 -13.37
C ALA A 503 7.03 24.82 -12.70
N GLY A 504 6.24 23.78 -12.49
CA GLY A 504 4.88 23.96 -11.98
C GLY A 504 3.97 22.75 -12.22
N VAL A 505 2.69 22.92 -11.88
CA VAL A 505 1.66 21.91 -12.05
C VAL A 505 0.81 22.22 -13.27
N TYR A 506 0.65 21.23 -14.12
CA TYR A 506 -0.18 21.26 -15.31
C TYR A 506 -1.19 20.10 -15.28
N ILE A 507 -2.20 20.20 -16.12
CA ILE A 507 -3.19 19.14 -16.37
C ILE A 507 -3.05 18.72 -17.84
N VAL A 508 -2.79 17.45 -18.08
CA VAL A 508 -2.84 16.86 -19.41
C VAL A 508 -4.21 16.24 -19.61
N ARG A 509 -5.00 16.78 -20.52
CA ARG A 509 -6.34 16.30 -20.86
C ARG A 509 -6.31 15.52 -22.16
N LEU A 510 -6.90 14.33 -22.16
CA LEU A 510 -7.13 13.49 -23.31
C LEU A 510 -8.64 13.38 -23.55
N ASP A 511 -9.08 13.76 -24.72
CA ASP A 511 -10.46 13.64 -25.19
C ASP A 511 -10.53 12.60 -26.32
N SER A 512 -11.50 11.68 -26.24
CA SER A 512 -11.75 10.60 -27.19
C SER A 512 -13.24 10.33 -27.34
N ALA A 513 -13.63 9.47 -28.29
CA ALA A 513 -15.00 8.98 -28.40
C ALA A 513 -15.45 8.15 -27.18
N GLU A 514 -14.51 7.63 -26.38
CA GLU A 514 -14.76 6.85 -25.16
C GLU A 514 -14.84 7.73 -23.90
N GLY A 515 -14.68 9.05 -24.04
CA GLY A 515 -14.77 10.04 -22.99
C GLY A 515 -13.51 10.89 -22.82
N SER A 516 -13.55 11.81 -21.84
CA SER A 516 -12.45 12.71 -21.49
C SER A 516 -11.74 12.23 -20.22
N ARG A 517 -10.40 12.36 -20.20
CA ARG A 517 -9.55 12.08 -19.04
C ARG A 517 -8.55 13.20 -18.83
N ALA A 518 -8.20 13.41 -17.58
CA ALA A 518 -7.23 14.42 -17.19
C ALA A 518 -6.25 13.84 -16.17
N GLU A 519 -4.96 14.06 -16.40
CA GLU A 519 -3.88 13.64 -15.52
C GLU A 519 -3.00 14.83 -15.12
N LYS A 520 -2.58 14.84 -13.87
CA LYS A 520 -1.69 15.88 -13.35
C LYS A 520 -0.26 15.64 -13.85
N LEU A 521 0.35 16.66 -14.43
CA LEU A 521 1.76 16.70 -14.80
C LEU A 521 2.48 17.71 -13.91
N VAL A 522 3.54 17.29 -13.23
CA VAL A 522 4.43 18.16 -12.47
C VAL A 522 5.73 18.33 -13.24
N VAL A 523 6.05 19.54 -13.63
CA VAL A 523 7.31 19.92 -14.32
C VAL A 523 8.26 20.49 -13.28
N LYS A 524 9.51 19.97 -13.22
CA LYS A 524 10.58 20.42 -12.33
C LYS A 524 11.51 21.44 -13.00
#